data_b8c2258645b772971212e27f22bfd337
#
_entry.id   b8c2258645b772971212e27f22bfd337
#
_cell.length_a   1.000
_cell.length_b   1.000
_cell.length_c   1.000
_cell.angle_alpha   90.00
_cell.angle_beta   90.00
_cell.angle_gamma   90.00
#
_symmetry.space_group_name_H-M   'P 1'
#
loop_
_entity.id
_entity.type
_entity.pdbx_description
1 polymer ?
#
loop_
_entity_poly.entity_id
_entity_poly.type
_entity_poly.pdbx_seq_one_letter_code
_entity_poly.pdbx_strand_id
1 'polypeptide(L)'
;AEEAERKTTARLLEIYGSTETGQLATRRTTETSEWTTFDGIVIHQTEATSFASGLQVEGHVPINDVLELKSDRVFILHGRTADMVNVAGKSTTLNYLNHQLLSIRGVEDGVFFVQGGSTEGMGNTTRLAAVVVAPTHTFQTLQTELRRKIASAFLPRPLRLVTSLPRNGTSKLPLEALLDLIKVPSDD
;
A
#
# COMPACT_ATOMS: atom_id res chain seq x y z
N ALA A 1 -8.67 7.70 10.49
CA ALA A 1 -8.04 8.68 11.40
C ALA A 1 -9.00 9.83 11.71
N GLU A 2 -9.40 10.66 10.76
CA GLU A 2 -10.28 11.83 10.97
C GLU A 2 -11.59 11.50 11.70
N GLU A 3 -12.26 10.42 11.29
CA GLU A 3 -13.50 9.98 11.92
C GLU A 3 -13.30 9.55 13.38
N ALA A 4 -12.18 8.88 13.68
CA ALA A 4 -11.84 8.49 15.04
C ALA A 4 -11.56 9.71 15.92
N GLU A 5 -10.75 10.66 15.44
CA GLU A 5 -10.46 11.90 16.15
C GLU A 5 -11.73 12.73 16.38
N ARG A 6 -12.62 12.81 15.38
CA ARG A 6 -13.89 13.55 15.50
C ARG A 6 -14.83 12.93 16.53
N LYS A 7 -14.86 11.58 16.65
CA LYS A 7 -15.75 10.87 17.58
C LYS A 7 -15.23 10.83 19.01
N THR A 8 -13.92 10.87 19.22
CA THR A 8 -13.32 10.61 20.54
C THR A 8 -12.64 11.82 21.14
N THR A 9 -12.49 12.96 20.42
CA THR A 9 -11.67 14.11 20.83
C THR A 9 -10.19 13.77 21.12
N ALA A 10 -9.79 12.52 20.89
CA ALA A 10 -8.43 12.05 21.06
C ALA A 10 -7.60 12.34 19.80
N ARG A 11 -6.30 12.52 19.95
CA ARG A 11 -5.35 12.62 18.84
C ARG A 11 -4.87 11.23 18.45
N LEU A 12 -4.98 10.89 17.17
CA LEU A 12 -4.45 9.64 16.63
C LEU A 12 -2.99 9.86 16.22
N LEU A 13 -2.09 9.14 16.86
CA LEU A 13 -0.68 9.10 16.50
C LEU A 13 -0.34 7.72 15.92
N GLU A 14 0.17 7.69 14.71
CA GLU A 14 0.71 6.48 14.11
C GLU A 14 2.18 6.33 14.50
N ILE A 15 2.61 5.09 14.72
CA ILE A 15 3.99 4.73 15.04
C ILE A 15 4.53 3.85 13.91
N TYR A 16 5.70 4.18 13.41
CA TYR A 16 6.44 3.41 12.42
C TYR A 16 7.63 2.73 13.07
N GLY A 17 7.86 1.46 12.70
CA GLY A 17 8.99 0.66 13.16
C GLY A 17 8.81 -0.82 12.84
N SER A 18 9.77 -1.63 13.24
CA SER A 18 9.78 -3.09 13.04
C SER A 18 10.24 -3.81 14.31
N THR A 19 10.22 -5.13 14.28
CA THR A 19 10.74 -5.96 15.38
C THR A 19 12.24 -5.72 15.59
N GLU A 20 12.97 -5.49 14.49
CA GLU A 20 14.42 -5.33 14.47
C GLU A 20 14.85 -3.93 14.93
N THR A 21 14.02 -2.92 14.70
CA THR A 21 14.37 -1.52 14.97
C THR A 21 13.66 -0.95 16.19
N GLY A 22 12.58 -1.59 16.66
CA GLY A 22 11.64 -0.95 17.57
C GLY A 22 10.94 0.24 16.90
N GLN A 23 10.53 1.22 17.68
CA GLN A 23 9.83 2.41 17.21
C GLN A 23 10.82 3.42 16.61
N LEU A 24 10.65 3.77 15.35
CA LEU A 24 11.54 4.69 14.62
C LEU A 24 10.97 6.09 14.49
N ALA A 25 9.69 6.21 14.15
CA ALA A 25 9.08 7.49 13.81
C ALA A 25 7.60 7.54 14.17
N THR A 26 7.06 8.74 14.18
CA THR A 26 5.63 8.98 14.38
C THR A 26 5.08 9.91 13.30
N ARG A 27 3.76 9.83 13.13
CA ARG A 27 3.01 10.72 12.24
C ARG A 27 1.62 10.94 12.79
N ARG A 28 1.08 12.15 12.58
CA ARG A 28 -0.36 12.40 12.74
C ARG A 28 -1.00 12.46 11.35
N THR A 29 -1.62 11.36 10.94
CA THR A 29 -2.17 11.16 9.59
C THR A 29 -3.20 12.20 9.18
N THR A 30 -3.91 12.79 10.15
CA THR A 30 -4.88 13.87 9.91
C THR A 30 -4.25 15.22 9.58
N GLU A 31 -2.95 15.38 9.82
CA GLU A 31 -2.23 16.65 9.60
C GLU A 31 -1.18 16.55 8.49
N THR A 32 -0.50 15.39 8.38
CA THR A 32 0.62 15.25 7.45
C THR A 32 0.78 13.82 6.94
N SER A 33 1.34 13.69 5.74
CA SER A 33 1.84 12.41 5.20
C SER A 33 3.28 12.12 5.63
N GLU A 34 3.98 13.10 6.19
CA GLU A 34 5.37 12.98 6.58
C GLU A 34 5.53 12.31 7.95
N TRP A 35 6.52 11.44 8.05
CA TRP A 35 6.95 10.80 9.28
C TRP A 35 8.13 11.56 9.87
N THR A 36 8.13 11.74 11.18
CA THR A 36 9.24 12.35 11.91
C THR A 36 9.84 11.31 12.85
N THR A 37 11.15 11.10 12.76
CA THR A 37 11.85 10.15 13.64
C THR A 37 11.84 10.64 15.10
N PHE A 38 11.89 9.70 16.05
CA PHE A 38 12.18 10.02 17.43
C PHE A 38 13.56 10.67 17.57
N ASP A 39 13.74 11.47 18.62
CA ASP A 39 15.03 12.10 18.88
C ASP A 39 16.13 11.06 19.01
N GLY A 40 17.28 11.32 18.36
CA GLY A 40 18.41 10.40 18.33
C GLY A 40 18.29 9.24 17.32
N ILE A 41 17.20 9.13 16.56
CA ILE A 41 17.07 8.21 15.42
C ILE A 41 17.33 8.97 14.13
N VAL A 42 18.19 8.41 13.29
CA VAL A 42 18.54 8.95 11.96
C VAL A 42 18.27 7.90 10.90
N ILE A 43 17.69 8.33 9.78
CA ILE A 43 17.51 7.50 8.59
C ILE A 43 18.59 7.87 7.57
N HIS A 44 19.35 6.89 7.15
CA HIS A 44 20.32 6.98 6.08
C HIS A 44 19.80 6.29 4.84
N GLN A 45 20.11 6.82 3.66
CA GLN A 45 19.73 6.21 2.39
C GLN A 45 20.94 6.11 1.47
N THR A 46 21.13 4.94 0.88
CA THR A 46 22.02 4.70 -0.25
C THR A 46 21.19 4.57 -1.52
N GLU A 47 21.83 4.40 -2.68
CA GLU A 47 21.11 4.16 -3.96
C GLU A 47 20.19 2.92 -3.91
N ALA A 48 20.51 1.94 -3.09
CA ALA A 48 19.81 0.65 -3.06
C ALA A 48 18.92 0.45 -1.84
N THR A 49 19.21 1.06 -0.68
CA THR A 49 18.56 0.70 0.59
C THR A 49 18.57 1.85 1.57
N SER A 50 17.54 1.91 2.41
CA SER A 50 17.49 2.79 3.58
C SER A 50 17.91 2.03 4.84
N PHE A 51 18.52 2.73 5.81
CA PHE A 51 18.96 2.18 7.09
C PHE A 51 18.55 3.10 8.24
N ALA A 52 18.16 2.50 9.36
CA ALA A 52 18.00 3.23 10.62
C ALA A 52 19.23 3.06 11.50
N SER A 53 19.56 4.08 12.28
CA SER A 53 20.60 4.06 13.31
C SER A 53 20.26 4.97 14.48
N GLY A 54 20.93 4.76 15.60
CA GLY A 54 20.81 5.60 16.80
C GLY A 54 19.88 5.01 17.88
N LEU A 55 20.02 5.50 19.11
CA LEU A 55 19.31 5.05 20.32
C LEU A 55 19.25 3.52 20.45
N GLN A 56 18.03 2.94 20.40
CA GLN A 56 17.79 1.49 20.54
C GLN A 56 18.17 0.68 19.30
N VAL A 57 18.54 1.34 18.18
CA VAL A 57 18.93 0.67 16.94
C VAL A 57 20.41 0.35 16.99
N GLU A 58 20.75 -0.91 17.21
CA GLU A 58 22.16 -1.35 17.25
C GLU A 58 22.76 -1.36 15.83
N GLY A 59 23.73 -0.46 15.59
CA GLY A 59 24.42 -0.35 14.31
C GLY A 59 23.57 0.31 13.21
N HIS A 60 23.57 -0.28 12.02
CA HIS A 60 22.78 0.16 10.87
C HIS A 60 21.83 -0.96 10.48
N VAL A 61 20.55 -0.81 10.82
CA VAL A 61 19.53 -1.81 10.51
C VAL A 61 18.83 -1.45 9.20
N PRO A 62 18.81 -2.35 8.19
CA PRO A 62 18.17 -2.08 6.91
C PRO A 62 16.65 -1.95 7.08
N ILE A 63 16.08 -1.01 6.33
CA ILE A 63 14.65 -0.76 6.24
C ILE A 63 14.15 -1.31 4.91
N ASN A 64 13.23 -2.28 4.97
CA ASN A 64 12.66 -2.94 3.79
C ASN A 64 11.46 -2.17 3.20
N ASP A 65 11.31 -0.91 3.55
CA ASP A 65 10.28 -0.02 3.05
C ASP A 65 10.87 1.03 2.10
N VAL A 66 10.06 1.45 1.13
CA VAL A 66 10.42 2.53 0.20
C VAL A 66 10.15 3.86 0.89
N LEU A 67 11.22 4.56 1.20
CA LEU A 67 11.19 5.87 1.86
C LEU A 67 11.64 6.95 0.88
N GLU A 68 11.02 8.11 0.96
CA GLU A 68 11.48 9.35 0.34
C GLU A 68 11.94 10.29 1.44
N LEU A 69 13.25 10.45 1.59
CA LEU A 69 13.82 11.32 2.61
C LEU A 69 13.62 12.79 2.24
N LYS A 70 13.08 13.57 3.16
CA LYS A 70 13.04 15.04 3.11
C LYS A 70 14.22 15.63 3.89
N SER A 71 14.65 14.93 4.93
CA SER A 71 15.85 15.17 5.72
C SER A 71 16.28 13.85 6.39
N ASP A 72 17.33 13.86 7.18
CA ASP A 72 17.78 12.72 8.01
C ASP A 72 16.76 12.28 9.07
N ARG A 73 15.75 13.11 9.34
CA ARG A 73 14.71 12.88 10.36
C ARG A 73 13.28 12.90 9.83
N VAL A 74 13.08 13.33 8.58
CA VAL A 74 11.72 13.46 7.99
C VAL A 74 11.66 12.70 6.69
N PHE A 75 10.65 11.85 6.53
CA PHE A 75 10.45 11.04 5.32
C PHE A 75 8.98 10.79 5.00
N ILE A 76 8.72 10.45 3.75
CA ILE A 76 7.44 9.91 3.28
C ILE A 76 7.60 8.41 3.09
N LEU A 77 6.66 7.63 3.61
CA LEU A 77 6.60 6.18 3.44
C LEU A 77 5.72 5.84 2.23
N HIS A 78 6.30 5.24 1.21
CA HIS A 78 5.60 4.81 -0.01
C HIS A 78 5.10 3.36 0.04
N GLY A 79 5.53 2.57 1.02
CA GLY A 79 5.17 1.17 1.22
C GLY A 79 6.38 0.25 1.25
N ARG A 80 6.15 -1.06 1.19
CA ARG A 80 7.24 -2.05 1.26
C ARG A 80 7.90 -2.26 -0.09
N THR A 81 9.20 -2.50 -0.09
CA THR A 81 9.96 -2.87 -1.29
C THR A 81 9.38 -4.14 -1.95
N ALA A 82 8.94 -5.11 -1.13
CA ALA A 82 8.28 -6.32 -1.60
C ALA A 82 6.92 -6.07 -2.30
N ASP A 83 6.30 -4.92 -2.04
CA ASP A 83 5.01 -4.52 -2.64
C ASP A 83 5.21 -3.65 -3.90
N MET A 84 6.46 -3.43 -4.32
CA MET A 84 6.73 -2.68 -5.55
C MET A 84 6.31 -3.47 -6.77
N VAL A 85 5.62 -2.79 -7.65
CA VAL A 85 5.19 -3.32 -8.95
C VAL A 85 5.70 -2.44 -10.08
N ASN A 86 6.26 -3.08 -11.10
CA ASN A 86 6.74 -2.43 -12.31
C ASN A 86 5.84 -2.84 -13.48
N VAL A 87 5.19 -1.88 -14.11
CA VAL A 87 4.34 -2.10 -15.27
C VAL A 87 4.71 -1.12 -16.37
N ALA A 88 5.10 -1.64 -17.52
CA ALA A 88 5.47 -0.84 -18.70
C ALA A 88 6.50 0.28 -18.37
N GLY A 89 7.53 -0.04 -17.58
CA GLY A 89 8.60 0.90 -17.21
C GLY A 89 8.23 1.93 -16.15
N LYS A 90 7.04 1.83 -15.57
CA LYS A 90 6.61 2.66 -14.43
C LYS A 90 6.58 1.83 -13.16
N SER A 91 7.07 2.41 -12.06
CA SER A 91 7.08 1.77 -10.73
C SER A 91 6.06 2.43 -9.82
N THR A 92 5.41 1.62 -8.98
CA THR A 92 4.53 2.06 -7.89
C THR A 92 4.51 0.98 -6.81
N THR A 93 3.77 1.17 -5.72
CA THR A 93 3.54 0.15 -4.70
C THR A 93 2.08 -0.29 -4.67
N LEU A 94 1.82 -1.56 -4.32
CA LEU A 94 0.45 -2.04 -4.11
C LEU A 94 -0.25 -1.24 -3.02
N ASN A 95 0.47 -0.81 -1.99
CA ASN A 95 -0.07 0.03 -0.92
C ASN A 95 -0.60 1.38 -1.46
N TYR A 96 0.16 2.05 -2.33
CA TYR A 96 -0.30 3.29 -2.98
C TYR A 96 -1.56 3.04 -3.81
N LEU A 97 -1.58 1.99 -4.63
CA LEU A 97 -2.74 1.64 -5.46
C LEU A 97 -3.98 1.34 -4.61
N ASN A 98 -3.81 0.60 -3.51
CA ASN A 98 -4.88 0.31 -2.56
C ASN A 98 -5.41 1.58 -1.89
N HIS A 99 -4.52 2.49 -1.50
CA HIS A 99 -4.93 3.78 -0.94
C HIS A 99 -5.75 4.60 -1.94
N GLN A 100 -5.34 4.66 -3.21
CA GLN A 100 -6.08 5.36 -4.26
C GLN A 100 -7.47 4.73 -4.50
N LEU A 101 -7.54 3.40 -4.53
CA LEU A 101 -8.79 2.66 -4.69
C LEU A 101 -9.77 2.95 -3.55
N LEU A 102 -9.32 2.81 -2.31
CA LEU A 102 -10.14 3.02 -1.11
C LEU A 102 -10.52 4.49 -0.87
N SER A 103 -9.84 5.43 -1.54
CA SER A 103 -10.21 6.85 -1.52
C SER A 103 -11.35 7.20 -2.49
N ILE A 104 -11.83 6.27 -3.31
CA ILE A 104 -12.98 6.47 -4.19
C ILE A 104 -14.25 6.39 -3.35
N ARG A 105 -15.07 7.42 -3.45
CA ARG A 105 -16.35 7.46 -2.71
C ARG A 105 -17.26 6.32 -3.17
N GLY A 106 -17.78 5.52 -2.23
CA GLY A 106 -18.64 4.36 -2.51
C GLY A 106 -17.88 3.05 -2.67
N VAL A 107 -16.55 3.06 -2.59
CA VAL A 107 -15.74 1.86 -2.38
C VAL A 107 -15.71 1.56 -0.88
N GLU A 108 -16.20 0.40 -0.49
CA GLU A 108 -16.25 -0.07 0.91
C GLU A 108 -15.04 -0.89 1.29
N ASP A 109 -14.55 -1.74 0.37
CA ASP A 109 -13.33 -2.54 0.52
C ASP A 109 -12.75 -2.85 -0.85
N GLY A 110 -11.46 -3.17 -0.92
CA GLY A 110 -10.81 -3.50 -2.18
C GLY A 110 -9.33 -3.75 -2.04
N VAL A 111 -8.79 -4.51 -3.00
CA VAL A 111 -7.37 -4.84 -3.01
C VAL A 111 -6.85 -4.98 -4.43
N PHE A 112 -5.68 -4.37 -4.68
CA PHE A 112 -4.82 -4.66 -5.81
C PHE A 112 -3.87 -5.80 -5.47
N PHE A 113 -3.62 -6.69 -6.42
CA PHE A 113 -2.63 -7.76 -6.30
C PHE A 113 -2.02 -8.10 -7.65
N VAL A 114 -0.90 -8.80 -7.62
CA VAL A 114 -0.21 -9.28 -8.83
C VAL A 114 -0.69 -10.69 -9.16
N GLN A 115 -1.07 -10.90 -10.41
CA GLN A 115 -1.38 -12.24 -10.95
C GLN A 115 -0.09 -12.95 -11.35
N GLY A 116 0.22 -14.03 -10.66
CA GLY A 116 1.44 -14.82 -10.89
C GLY A 116 2.56 -14.40 -9.98
N GLY A 117 3.20 -15.37 -9.34
CA GLY A 117 4.35 -15.16 -8.47
C GLY A 117 5.49 -14.52 -9.26
N SER A 118 6.22 -13.65 -8.60
CA SER A 118 7.50 -13.11 -9.04
C SER A 118 8.48 -14.26 -9.27
N THR A 119 8.59 -14.73 -10.51
CA THR A 119 9.74 -15.47 -10.97
C THR A 119 10.66 -14.47 -11.66
N GLU A 120 11.72 -14.11 -10.99
CA GLU A 120 12.86 -13.42 -11.58
C GLU A 120 13.35 -14.24 -12.79
N GLY A 121 13.37 -13.59 -13.96
CA GLY A 121 14.01 -14.12 -15.15
C GLY A 121 13.05 -14.75 -16.16
N MET A 122 12.64 -13.98 -17.10
CA MET A 122 12.08 -14.16 -18.43
C MET A 122 10.72 -13.46 -18.62
N GLY A 123 10.77 -12.24 -19.12
CA GLY A 123 9.70 -11.65 -19.94
C GLY A 123 8.27 -11.62 -19.38
N ASN A 124 8.08 -11.80 -18.08
CA ASN A 124 6.76 -11.93 -17.48
C ASN A 124 6.18 -10.52 -17.20
N THR A 125 5.28 -10.09 -18.07
CA THR A 125 4.54 -8.84 -17.88
C THR A 125 3.77 -8.91 -16.56
N THR A 126 4.19 -8.15 -15.57
CA THR A 126 3.46 -8.00 -14.31
C THR A 126 2.03 -7.57 -14.59
N ARG A 127 1.06 -8.44 -14.30
CA ARG A 127 -0.36 -8.15 -14.49
C ARG A 127 -0.99 -7.82 -13.15
N LEU A 128 -1.44 -6.58 -13.03
CA LEU A 128 -2.22 -6.13 -11.89
C LEU A 128 -3.68 -6.55 -12.04
N ALA A 129 -4.25 -7.10 -10.98
CA ALA A 129 -5.68 -7.33 -10.82
C ALA A 129 -6.19 -6.55 -9.61
N ALA A 130 -7.50 -6.33 -9.57
CA ALA A 130 -8.16 -5.80 -8.40
C ALA A 130 -9.53 -6.47 -8.18
N VAL A 131 -9.85 -6.70 -6.92
CA VAL A 131 -11.18 -7.15 -6.46
C VAL A 131 -11.71 -6.10 -5.51
N VAL A 132 -12.95 -5.65 -5.73
CA VAL A 132 -13.49 -4.44 -5.09
C VAL A 132 -14.92 -4.66 -4.63
N VAL A 133 -15.23 -4.21 -3.42
CA VAL A 133 -16.58 -4.09 -2.88
C VAL A 133 -17.05 -2.66 -3.06
N ALA A 134 -17.90 -2.41 -4.02
CA ALA A 134 -18.38 -1.07 -4.36
C ALA A 134 -19.84 -1.14 -4.85
N PRO A 135 -20.81 -1.32 -3.94
CA PRO A 135 -22.20 -1.62 -4.30
C PRO A 135 -22.91 -0.52 -5.09
N THR A 136 -22.38 0.70 -5.04
CA THR A 136 -22.91 1.87 -5.76
C THR A 136 -22.25 2.11 -7.12
N HIS A 137 -21.26 1.29 -7.50
CA HIS A 137 -20.52 1.42 -8.76
C HIS A 137 -20.83 0.28 -9.73
N THR A 138 -20.85 0.62 -11.01
CA THR A 138 -20.66 -0.33 -12.10
C THR A 138 -19.17 -0.46 -12.43
N PHE A 139 -18.80 -1.47 -13.19
CA PHE A 139 -17.44 -1.62 -13.72
C PHE A 139 -16.94 -0.34 -14.42
N GLN A 140 -17.78 0.26 -15.30
CA GLN A 140 -17.42 1.43 -16.07
C GLN A 140 -17.20 2.67 -15.19
N THR A 141 -18.08 2.90 -14.21
CA THR A 141 -17.95 4.05 -13.31
C THR A 141 -16.72 3.93 -12.42
N LEU A 142 -16.46 2.75 -11.85
CA LEU A 142 -15.27 2.50 -11.04
C LEU A 142 -13.99 2.64 -11.85
N GLN A 143 -13.95 2.10 -13.06
CA GLN A 143 -12.79 2.23 -13.95
C GLN A 143 -12.51 3.69 -14.32
N THR A 144 -13.57 4.51 -14.52
CA THR A 144 -13.43 5.94 -14.80
C THR A 144 -12.83 6.69 -13.63
N GLU A 145 -13.27 6.41 -12.40
CA GLU A 145 -12.72 7.02 -11.20
C GLU A 145 -11.25 6.60 -10.97
N LEU A 146 -10.92 5.32 -11.19
CA LEU A 146 -9.54 4.85 -11.10
C LEU A 146 -8.61 5.55 -12.09
N ARG A 147 -9.05 5.78 -13.34
CA ARG A 147 -8.26 6.50 -14.36
C ARG A 147 -7.91 7.93 -13.97
N ARG A 148 -8.69 8.56 -13.11
CA ARG A 148 -8.41 9.91 -12.59
C ARG A 148 -7.37 9.91 -11.48
N LYS A 149 -7.17 8.78 -10.80
CA LYS A 149 -6.33 8.67 -9.60
C LYS A 149 -5.00 7.98 -9.82
N ILE A 150 -4.93 7.04 -10.77
CA ILE A 150 -3.70 6.28 -11.06
C ILE A 150 -3.34 6.34 -12.53
N ALA A 151 -2.05 6.19 -12.83
CA ALA A 151 -1.59 6.15 -14.20
C ALA A 151 -2.18 4.94 -14.95
N SER A 152 -2.46 5.11 -16.24
CA SER A 152 -3.11 4.10 -17.10
C SER A 152 -2.39 2.75 -17.12
N ALA A 153 -1.06 2.75 -16.94
CA ALA A 153 -0.25 1.53 -16.85
C ALA A 153 -0.64 0.64 -15.66
N PHE A 154 -1.15 1.22 -14.57
CA PHE A 154 -1.52 0.50 -13.34
C PHE A 154 -3.00 0.15 -13.27
N LEU A 155 -3.78 0.41 -14.31
CA LEU A 155 -5.18 0.00 -14.33
C LEU A 155 -5.28 -1.53 -14.27
N PRO A 156 -6.07 -2.08 -13.32
CA PRO A 156 -6.12 -3.51 -13.11
C PRO A 156 -6.84 -4.22 -14.27
N ARG A 157 -6.33 -5.40 -14.61
CA ARG A 157 -6.92 -6.31 -15.61
C ARG A 157 -6.75 -7.76 -15.16
N PRO A 158 -7.79 -8.40 -14.60
CA PRO A 158 -9.17 -7.93 -14.45
C PRO A 158 -9.38 -6.96 -13.28
N LEU A 159 -10.48 -6.20 -13.35
CA LEU A 159 -11.11 -5.49 -12.25
C LEU A 159 -12.44 -6.21 -11.96
N ARG A 160 -12.63 -6.72 -10.74
CA ARG A 160 -13.83 -7.47 -10.33
C ARG A 160 -14.59 -6.74 -9.24
N LEU A 161 -15.88 -6.60 -9.43
CA LEU A 161 -16.81 -6.21 -8.37
C LEU A 161 -17.34 -7.45 -7.67
N VAL A 162 -17.31 -7.44 -6.35
CA VAL A 162 -17.78 -8.53 -5.48
C VAL A 162 -18.62 -7.97 -4.34
N THR A 163 -19.40 -8.80 -3.68
CA THR A 163 -20.21 -8.42 -2.52
C THR A 163 -19.40 -8.40 -1.22
N SER A 164 -18.32 -9.20 -1.14
CA SER A 164 -17.42 -9.24 0.01
C SER A 164 -16.05 -9.77 -0.38
N LEU A 165 -15.01 -9.40 0.37
CA LEU A 165 -13.66 -9.96 0.20
C LEU A 165 -13.46 -11.17 1.12
N PRO A 166 -12.71 -12.21 0.67
CA PRO A 166 -12.49 -13.46 1.39
C PRO A 166 -11.42 -13.31 2.48
N ARG A 167 -11.72 -12.51 3.52
CA ARG A 167 -10.81 -12.31 4.65
C ARG A 167 -10.83 -13.51 5.59
N ASN A 168 -9.65 -13.96 6.02
CA ASN A 168 -9.54 -14.99 7.04
C ASN A 168 -9.81 -14.42 8.45
N GLY A 169 -9.80 -15.29 9.48
CA GLY A 169 -10.05 -14.91 10.87
C GLY A 169 -9.07 -13.88 11.45
N THR A 170 -7.94 -13.62 10.80
CA THR A 170 -6.95 -12.57 11.14
C THR A 170 -7.06 -11.35 10.22
N SER A 171 -8.18 -11.20 9.49
CA SER A 171 -8.45 -10.14 8.52
C SER A 171 -7.49 -10.08 7.32
N LYS A 172 -6.65 -11.08 7.11
CA LYS A 172 -5.77 -11.18 5.95
C LYS A 172 -6.52 -11.70 4.73
N LEU A 173 -6.09 -11.27 3.54
CA LEU A 173 -6.60 -11.72 2.25
C LEU A 173 -5.64 -12.76 1.65
N PRO A 174 -5.99 -14.06 1.63
CA PRO A 174 -5.18 -15.08 0.99
C PRO A 174 -5.14 -14.86 -0.53
N LEU A 175 -3.94 -14.89 -1.12
CA LEU A 175 -3.75 -14.65 -2.55
C LEU A 175 -4.53 -15.68 -3.41
N GLU A 176 -4.55 -16.95 -3.00
CA GLU A 176 -5.28 -18.02 -3.70
C GLU A 176 -6.77 -17.70 -3.81
N ALA A 177 -7.39 -17.24 -2.71
CA ALA A 177 -8.79 -16.86 -2.70
C ALA A 177 -9.08 -15.65 -3.64
N LEU A 178 -8.15 -14.71 -3.74
CA LEU A 178 -8.25 -13.58 -4.68
C LEU A 178 -8.11 -14.05 -6.13
N LEU A 179 -7.18 -14.96 -6.39
CA LEU A 179 -6.99 -15.55 -7.73
C LEU A 179 -8.23 -16.32 -8.17
N ASP A 180 -8.90 -17.03 -7.27
CA ASP A 180 -10.13 -17.76 -7.60
C ASP A 180 -11.28 -16.82 -7.97
N LEU A 181 -11.42 -15.69 -7.29
CA LEU A 181 -12.42 -14.67 -7.63
C LEU A 181 -12.27 -14.09 -9.04
N ILE A 182 -11.06 -14.04 -9.57
CA ILE A 182 -10.82 -13.50 -10.91
C ILE A 182 -10.88 -14.55 -12.03
N LYS A 183 -10.87 -15.85 -11.69
CA LYS A 183 -11.01 -16.96 -12.65
C LYS A 183 -12.47 -17.20 -13.06
N VAL A 184 -13.43 -16.88 -12.19
CA VAL A 184 -14.85 -17.05 -12.47
C VAL A 184 -15.25 -16.08 -13.59
N PRO A 185 -15.92 -16.53 -14.69
CA PRO A 185 -16.47 -15.63 -15.69
C PRO A 185 -17.42 -14.62 -15.03
N SER A 186 -17.43 -13.37 -15.49
CA SER A 186 -18.45 -12.41 -15.08
C SER A 186 -19.78 -12.89 -15.69
N ASP A 187 -20.75 -13.17 -14.84
CA ASP A 187 -22.14 -13.14 -15.28
C ASP A 187 -22.47 -11.65 -15.56
N ASP A 188 -22.39 -11.28 -16.85
CA ASP A 188 -22.89 -9.99 -17.37
C ASP A 188 -24.42 -9.98 -17.40
#